data_04d9b94211f76deede7147304fec9892
#
_entry.id   04d9b94211f76deede7147304fec9892
#
_cell.length_a   1.000
_cell.length_b   1.000
_cell.length_c   1.000
_cell.angle_alpha   90.00
_cell.angle_beta   90.00
_cell.angle_gamma   90.00
#
_symmetry.space_group_name_H-M   'P 1'
#
loop_
_entity.id
_entity.type
_entity.pdbx_description
1 polymer ?
#
loop_
_entity_poly.entity_id
_entity_poly.type
_entity_poly.pdbx_seq_one_letter_code
_entity_poly.pdbx_strand_id
1 'polypeptide(L)'
;IICGCQDNNTPSNPSKATTDAEYESAMHIAETTPLGRYPEQLTYTLGKLSGANNSNLPQGETYENNAYTQILNEILNVQNQDIFEAADNQYDDNVSMVIAQKDLPDVMIVQDMDELQYLVENDMIEDLTDSYNNCMSETIKNIYKSYGSSIMDVVTFDDRIMAIPETNISDGPNLIWLRKDWMDKLGLEAPRTLSDAEEIIRQFIEKDPGNNGVGSTVGLVADTSLCGGCGYSSEYTLDIVFAAYGAFPKQWIKDEDGKVVYGSVQPEAKKALEH
;
A
#
# COMPACT_ATOMS: atom_id res chain seq x y z
N ILE A 1 54.99 -48.25 -6.06
CA ILE A 1 55.76 -48.38 -7.33
C ILE A 1 54.85 -47.93 -8.48
N ILE A 2 55.24 -46.86 -9.15
CA ILE A 2 54.88 -46.39 -10.52
C ILE A 2 53.47 -45.88 -10.70
N CYS A 3 53.31 -44.56 -10.71
CA CYS A 3 53.27 -43.61 -11.80
C CYS A 3 52.35 -43.98 -12.96
N GLY A 4 51.36 -43.15 -13.17
CA GLY A 4 50.57 -43.02 -14.39
C GLY A 4 49.88 -41.68 -14.39
N CYS A 5 50.56 -40.67 -14.97
CA CYS A 5 49.94 -39.39 -15.33
C CYS A 5 48.92 -39.62 -16.43
N GLN A 6 47.71 -39.16 -16.26
CA GLN A 6 46.81 -38.83 -17.38
C GLN A 6 46.44 -37.38 -17.30
N ASP A 7 46.99 -36.63 -18.24
CA ASP A 7 46.54 -35.26 -18.56
C ASP A 7 45.13 -35.30 -19.10
N ASN A 8 44.18 -34.78 -18.35
CA ASN A 8 42.88 -34.39 -18.86
C ASN A 8 42.86 -32.87 -18.99
N ASN A 9 43.31 -32.38 -20.14
CA ASN A 9 43.12 -31.06 -20.62
C ASN A 9 41.64 -30.87 -21.01
N THR A 10 40.83 -30.47 -20.06
CA THR A 10 39.54 -29.84 -20.36
C THR A 10 39.82 -28.33 -20.41
N PRO A 11 39.46 -27.63 -21.48
CA PRO A 11 39.63 -26.16 -21.50
C PRO A 11 38.63 -25.56 -20.51
N SER A 12 39.11 -25.18 -19.35
CA SER A 12 38.40 -24.25 -18.45
C SER A 12 38.26 -22.92 -19.18
N ASN A 13 37.04 -22.61 -19.55
CA ASN A 13 36.68 -21.26 -19.98
C ASN A 13 37.06 -20.31 -18.82
N PRO A 14 37.97 -19.33 -19.03
CA PRO A 14 38.29 -18.40 -17.96
C PRO A 14 37.06 -17.53 -17.74
N SER A 15 36.33 -17.77 -16.66
CA SER A 15 35.45 -16.75 -16.12
C SER A 15 36.36 -15.55 -15.88
N LYS A 16 36.08 -14.45 -16.56
CA LYS A 16 36.76 -13.17 -16.38
C LYS A 16 36.61 -12.82 -14.91
N ALA A 17 37.61 -13.02 -14.09
CA ALA A 17 37.63 -12.55 -12.72
C ALA A 17 37.51 -11.02 -12.80
N THR A 18 36.43 -10.49 -12.29
CA THR A 18 36.23 -9.05 -12.14
C THR A 18 37.34 -8.52 -11.25
N THR A 19 38.02 -7.45 -11.64
CA THR A 19 39.02 -6.85 -10.76
C THR A 19 38.35 -6.23 -9.54
N ASP A 20 39.04 -6.15 -8.41
CA ASP A 20 38.47 -5.52 -7.19
C ASP A 20 37.92 -4.12 -7.48
N ALA A 21 38.61 -3.35 -8.33
CA ALA A 21 38.16 -2.00 -8.73
C ALA A 21 36.87 -2.02 -9.57
N GLU A 22 36.68 -3.02 -10.44
CA GLU A 22 35.47 -3.17 -11.23
C GLU A 22 34.27 -3.59 -10.31
N TYR A 23 34.55 -4.45 -9.35
CA TYR A 23 33.57 -4.86 -8.35
C TYR A 23 33.10 -3.67 -7.49
N GLU A 24 34.02 -2.92 -6.89
CA GLU A 24 33.74 -1.73 -6.10
C GLU A 24 32.96 -0.67 -6.90
N SER A 25 33.32 -0.47 -8.18
CA SER A 25 32.58 0.44 -9.05
C SER A 25 31.15 -0.04 -9.30
N ALA A 26 30.95 -1.34 -9.51
CA ALA A 26 29.61 -1.91 -9.71
C ALA A 26 28.75 -1.84 -8.43
N MET A 27 29.34 -2.08 -7.27
CA MET A 27 28.68 -1.90 -5.96
C MET A 27 28.24 -0.44 -5.78
N HIS A 28 29.14 0.50 -6.01
CA HIS A 28 28.83 1.92 -5.91
C HIS A 28 27.66 2.33 -6.82
N ILE A 29 27.61 1.81 -8.05
CA ILE A 29 26.49 2.05 -8.97
C ILE A 29 25.20 1.45 -8.40
N ALA A 30 25.24 0.21 -7.86
CA ALA A 30 24.08 -0.43 -7.29
C ALA A 30 23.49 0.37 -6.11
N GLU A 31 24.34 0.93 -5.27
CA GLU A 31 23.97 1.63 -4.04
C GLU A 31 23.59 3.11 -4.25
N THR A 32 23.96 3.70 -5.38
CA THR A 32 23.81 5.15 -5.59
C THR A 32 23.01 5.54 -6.83
N THR A 33 22.43 4.58 -7.55
CA THR A 33 21.63 4.88 -8.74
C THR A 33 20.28 4.16 -8.73
N PRO A 34 19.21 4.77 -9.27
CA PRO A 34 17.94 4.08 -9.45
C PRO A 34 18.11 2.81 -10.31
N LEU A 35 17.55 1.70 -9.82
CA LEU A 35 17.65 0.39 -10.49
C LEU A 35 19.08 -0.10 -10.73
N GLY A 36 20.02 0.33 -9.92
CA GLY A 36 21.40 -0.17 -9.96
C GLY A 36 21.42 -1.68 -9.64
N ARG A 37 22.13 -2.45 -10.50
CA ARG A 37 22.22 -3.90 -10.36
C ARG A 37 23.41 -4.28 -9.50
N TYR A 38 23.21 -5.10 -8.49
CA TYR A 38 24.28 -5.67 -7.69
C TYR A 38 25.15 -6.63 -8.52
N PRO A 39 26.49 -6.56 -8.39
CA PRO A 39 27.40 -7.43 -9.16
C PRO A 39 27.26 -8.91 -8.78
N GLU A 40 26.95 -9.18 -7.52
CA GLU A 40 26.63 -10.52 -7.00
C GLU A 40 25.20 -10.51 -6.47
N GLN A 41 24.58 -11.69 -6.37
CA GLN A 41 23.24 -11.81 -5.83
C GLN A 41 23.21 -11.40 -4.36
N LEU A 42 22.44 -10.36 -4.05
CA LEU A 42 22.17 -9.93 -2.69
C LEU A 42 20.88 -10.63 -2.19
N THR A 43 20.99 -11.39 -1.10
CA THR A 43 19.83 -11.89 -0.39
C THR A 43 19.53 -10.98 0.79
N TYR A 44 18.28 -10.57 0.91
CA TYR A 44 17.80 -9.76 2.04
C TYR A 44 16.65 -10.48 2.75
N THR A 45 16.57 -10.31 4.06
CA THR A 45 15.51 -10.88 4.90
C THR A 45 14.29 -9.94 4.92
N LEU A 46 13.10 -10.53 4.83
CA LEU A 46 11.84 -9.81 4.73
C LEU A 46 10.81 -10.31 5.75
N GLY A 47 10.23 -9.39 6.52
CA GLY A 47 8.96 -9.62 7.20
C GLY A 47 7.82 -9.41 6.20
N LYS A 48 7.23 -10.50 5.69
CA LYS A 48 6.25 -10.43 4.60
C LYS A 48 4.84 -10.24 5.13
N LEU A 49 4.28 -9.03 4.86
CA LEU A 49 2.83 -8.83 5.01
C LEU A 49 2.11 -9.56 3.88
N SER A 50 1.27 -10.50 4.24
CA SER A 50 0.36 -11.20 3.34
C SER A 50 -1.09 -10.81 3.69
N GLY A 51 -2.04 -11.07 2.82
CA GLY A 51 -3.44 -10.76 3.08
C GLY A 51 -4.37 -11.48 2.12
N ALA A 52 -5.66 -11.43 2.41
CA ALA A 52 -6.68 -12.11 1.62
C ALA A 52 -6.60 -11.77 0.12
N ASN A 53 -6.25 -10.53 -0.21
CA ASN A 53 -6.10 -10.07 -1.60
C ASN A 53 -4.75 -10.45 -2.23
N ASN A 54 -3.75 -10.77 -1.41
CA ASN A 54 -2.40 -11.13 -1.85
C ASN A 54 -2.16 -12.65 -1.82
N SER A 55 -3.11 -13.43 -1.37
CA SER A 55 -3.00 -14.89 -1.24
C SER A 55 -3.28 -15.67 -2.54
N ASN A 56 -3.72 -15.00 -3.59
CA ASN A 56 -4.06 -15.62 -4.87
C ASN A 56 -2.86 -15.67 -5.82
N LEU A 57 -1.77 -16.24 -5.35
CA LEU A 57 -0.62 -16.49 -6.22
C LEU A 57 -0.99 -17.57 -7.27
N PRO A 58 -0.49 -17.47 -8.51
CA PRO A 58 -0.61 -18.53 -9.49
C PRO A 58 -0.08 -19.87 -8.96
N GLN A 59 -0.61 -20.97 -9.50
CA GLN A 59 -0.23 -22.30 -9.04
C GLN A 59 1.27 -22.54 -9.20
N GLY A 60 1.94 -22.86 -8.09
CA GLY A 60 3.38 -23.12 -8.04
C GLY A 60 4.24 -21.91 -7.74
N GLU A 61 3.66 -20.74 -7.59
CA GLU A 61 4.35 -19.53 -7.11
C GLU A 61 4.30 -19.43 -5.57
N THR A 62 5.28 -18.75 -5.02
CA THR A 62 5.39 -18.40 -3.60
C THR A 62 5.71 -16.90 -3.47
N TYR A 63 5.68 -16.36 -2.25
CA TYR A 63 6.08 -14.97 -2.04
C TYR A 63 7.55 -14.71 -2.34
N GLU A 64 8.40 -15.73 -2.20
CA GLU A 64 9.82 -15.63 -2.56
C GLU A 64 10.11 -15.94 -4.03
N ASN A 65 9.19 -16.61 -4.73
CA ASN A 65 9.37 -16.99 -6.14
C ASN A 65 8.07 -16.79 -6.94
N ASN A 66 7.94 -15.62 -7.52
CA ASN A 66 6.81 -15.22 -8.36
C ASN A 66 7.30 -14.24 -9.45
N ALA A 67 6.41 -13.82 -10.33
CA ALA A 67 6.77 -12.93 -11.43
C ALA A 67 7.45 -11.63 -10.96
N TYR A 68 7.05 -11.05 -9.83
CA TYR A 68 7.66 -9.82 -9.31
C TYR A 68 9.07 -10.05 -8.77
N THR A 69 9.27 -11.09 -7.96
CA THR A 69 10.60 -11.40 -7.39
C THR A 69 11.59 -11.81 -8.48
N GLN A 70 11.11 -12.49 -9.53
CA GLN A 70 11.92 -12.83 -10.71
C GLN A 70 12.37 -11.57 -11.46
N ILE A 71 11.48 -10.59 -11.66
CA ILE A 71 11.83 -9.30 -12.29
C ILE A 71 12.84 -8.54 -11.41
N LEU A 72 12.64 -8.48 -10.10
CA LEU A 72 13.59 -7.83 -9.19
C LEU A 72 14.97 -8.51 -9.24
N ASN A 73 14.99 -9.84 -9.27
CA ASN A 73 16.24 -10.59 -9.43
C ASN A 73 16.91 -10.31 -10.78
N GLU A 74 16.15 -10.28 -11.87
CA GLU A 74 16.68 -9.98 -13.20
C GLU A 74 17.26 -8.57 -13.28
N ILE A 75 16.55 -7.56 -12.76
CA ILE A 75 16.97 -6.16 -12.87
C ILE A 75 18.05 -5.81 -11.85
N LEU A 76 17.83 -6.14 -10.58
CA LEU A 76 18.65 -5.69 -9.45
C LEU A 76 19.63 -6.74 -8.94
N ASN A 77 19.45 -8.00 -9.31
CA ASN A 77 20.18 -9.16 -8.75
C ASN A 77 19.96 -9.33 -7.24
N VAL A 78 18.71 -9.16 -6.79
CA VAL A 78 18.32 -9.33 -5.38
C VAL A 78 17.34 -10.49 -5.21
N GLN A 79 17.34 -11.10 -4.03
CA GLN A 79 16.42 -12.17 -3.66
C GLN A 79 15.95 -11.96 -2.22
N ASN A 80 14.62 -11.96 -1.99
CA ASN A 80 14.09 -11.98 -0.64
C ASN A 80 14.14 -13.37 -0.03
N GLN A 81 14.34 -13.41 1.28
CA GLN A 81 14.15 -14.55 2.14
C GLN A 81 13.15 -14.14 3.22
N ASP A 82 11.94 -14.69 3.17
CA ASP A 82 10.89 -14.30 4.08
C ASP A 82 11.10 -15.01 5.44
N ILE A 83 11.37 -14.25 6.51
CA ILE A 83 11.57 -14.81 7.85
C ILE A 83 10.26 -15.08 8.56
N PHE A 84 9.21 -14.36 8.18
CA PHE A 84 7.82 -14.66 8.50
C PHE A 84 6.88 -14.15 7.40
N GLU A 85 5.76 -14.84 7.22
CA GLU A 85 4.65 -14.49 6.36
C GLU A 85 3.39 -14.46 7.22
N ALA A 86 2.73 -13.31 7.34
CA ALA A 86 1.54 -13.17 8.15
C ALA A 86 0.60 -12.10 7.60
N ALA A 87 -0.66 -12.17 7.98
CA ALA A 87 -1.70 -11.22 7.58
C ALA A 87 -2.29 -10.51 8.80
N ASP A 88 -2.80 -9.31 8.60
CA ASP A 88 -3.54 -8.54 9.59
C ASP A 88 -2.83 -8.50 10.98
N ASN A 89 -3.57 -8.69 12.04
CA ASN A 89 -3.05 -8.63 13.42
C ASN A 89 -1.88 -9.60 13.69
N GLN A 90 -1.80 -10.74 12.99
CA GLN A 90 -0.68 -11.66 13.14
C GLN A 90 0.63 -11.05 12.62
N TYR A 91 0.53 -10.19 11.62
CA TYR A 91 1.70 -9.48 11.12
C TYR A 91 2.22 -8.48 12.18
N ASP A 92 1.33 -7.70 12.77
CA ASP A 92 1.68 -6.74 13.82
C ASP A 92 2.27 -7.43 15.05
N ASP A 93 1.70 -8.58 15.46
CA ASP A 93 2.26 -9.40 16.54
C ASP A 93 3.70 -9.87 16.23
N ASN A 94 3.97 -10.28 14.98
CA ASN A 94 5.31 -10.69 14.57
C ASN A 94 6.29 -9.50 14.54
N VAL A 95 5.86 -8.34 14.06
CA VAL A 95 6.67 -7.11 14.08
C VAL A 95 7.04 -6.73 15.52
N SER A 96 6.06 -6.68 16.41
CA SER A 96 6.31 -6.40 17.82
C SER A 96 7.25 -7.42 18.46
N MET A 97 7.15 -8.70 18.07
CA MET A 97 8.02 -9.76 18.57
C MET A 97 9.48 -9.57 18.12
N VAL A 98 9.75 -9.33 16.82
CA VAL A 98 11.11 -9.14 16.33
C VAL A 98 11.74 -7.86 16.88
N ILE A 99 10.95 -6.80 17.09
CA ILE A 99 11.39 -5.58 17.79
C ILE A 99 11.82 -5.90 19.22
N ALA A 100 10.99 -6.61 19.97
CA ALA A 100 11.29 -6.99 21.35
C ALA A 100 12.53 -7.90 21.49
N GLN A 101 12.76 -8.78 20.52
CA GLN A 101 13.92 -9.66 20.44
C GLN A 101 15.18 -8.96 19.92
N LYS A 102 15.04 -7.78 19.34
CA LYS A 102 16.10 -7.04 18.61
C LYS A 102 16.72 -7.88 17.49
N ASP A 103 15.90 -8.67 16.83
CA ASP A 103 16.27 -9.53 15.71
C ASP A 103 15.39 -9.18 14.51
N LEU A 104 15.67 -8.01 13.92
CA LEU A 104 14.87 -7.44 12.84
C LEU A 104 15.25 -8.06 11.49
N PRO A 105 14.27 -8.26 10.59
CA PRO A 105 14.59 -8.49 9.17
C PRO A 105 15.21 -7.22 8.57
N ASP A 106 15.89 -7.38 7.44
CA ASP A 106 16.42 -6.23 6.68
C ASP A 106 15.31 -5.30 6.20
N VAL A 107 14.13 -5.86 5.91
CA VAL A 107 12.95 -5.09 5.46
C VAL A 107 11.69 -5.59 6.16
N MET A 108 10.89 -4.66 6.67
CA MET A 108 9.55 -4.95 7.21
C MET A 108 8.65 -3.72 7.08
N ILE A 109 7.35 -3.91 7.21
CA ILE A 109 6.36 -2.84 7.28
C ILE A 109 6.05 -2.57 8.76
N VAL A 110 6.09 -1.32 9.16
CA VAL A 110 5.66 -0.87 10.50
C VAL A 110 4.39 -0.05 10.32
N GLN A 111 3.30 -0.47 10.97
CA GLN A 111 1.99 0.17 10.84
C GLN A 111 1.69 1.15 11.96
N ASP A 112 2.45 1.08 13.06
CA ASP A 112 2.27 1.92 14.24
C ASP A 112 3.39 2.96 14.37
N MET A 113 3.00 4.22 14.59
CA MET A 113 3.96 5.33 14.72
C MET A 113 4.78 5.28 16.00
N ASP A 114 4.22 4.74 17.08
CA ASP A 114 4.95 4.61 18.35
C ASP A 114 6.05 3.54 18.20
N GLU A 115 5.78 2.46 17.44
CA GLU A 115 6.80 1.46 17.09
C GLU A 115 7.91 2.07 16.21
N LEU A 116 7.55 2.85 15.19
CA LEU A 116 8.54 3.55 14.35
C LEU A 116 9.41 4.48 15.20
N GLN A 117 8.80 5.28 16.06
CA GLN A 117 9.53 6.16 16.96
C GLN A 117 10.47 5.38 17.88
N TYR A 118 10.01 4.26 18.46
CA TYR A 118 10.83 3.39 19.29
C TYR A 118 12.05 2.84 18.54
N LEU A 119 11.88 2.41 17.28
CA LEU A 119 12.96 1.91 16.43
C LEU A 119 14.02 2.98 16.18
N VAL A 120 13.59 4.21 15.89
CA VAL A 120 14.47 5.37 15.68
C VAL A 120 15.23 5.74 16.96
N GLU A 121 14.53 5.88 18.09
CA GLU A 121 15.12 6.26 19.37
C GLU A 121 16.14 5.23 19.92
N ASN A 122 16.03 3.98 19.47
CA ASN A 122 16.94 2.91 19.89
C ASN A 122 17.99 2.53 18.83
N ASP A 123 18.15 3.35 17.77
CA ASP A 123 19.11 3.11 16.67
C ASP A 123 18.97 1.70 16.06
N MET A 124 17.71 1.25 15.86
CA MET A 124 17.42 -0.09 15.36
C MET A 124 17.18 -0.16 13.86
N ILE A 125 17.05 0.97 13.20
CA ILE A 125 16.82 1.09 11.75
C ILE A 125 17.78 2.11 11.14
N GLU A 126 18.00 1.97 9.83
CA GLU A 126 18.99 2.73 9.08
C GLU A 126 18.45 4.10 8.63
N ASP A 127 19.36 5.07 8.48
CA ASP A 127 19.08 6.35 7.83
C ASP A 127 19.02 6.16 6.31
N LEU A 128 17.83 6.33 5.74
CA LEU A 128 17.56 6.14 4.33
C LEU A 128 17.72 7.42 3.48
N THR A 129 18.22 8.51 4.06
CA THR A 129 18.30 9.81 3.39
C THR A 129 19.08 9.75 2.08
N ASP A 130 20.25 9.15 2.09
CA ASP A 130 21.09 9.03 0.89
C ASP A 130 20.48 8.05 -0.12
N SER A 131 19.96 6.92 0.34
CA SER A 131 19.27 5.94 -0.51
C SER A 131 18.03 6.54 -1.17
N TYR A 132 17.23 7.31 -0.44
CA TYR A 132 16.08 8.03 -1.00
C TYR A 132 16.53 9.04 -2.06
N ASN A 133 17.53 9.85 -1.77
CA ASN A 133 17.99 10.89 -2.68
C ASN A 133 18.61 10.34 -3.96
N ASN A 134 19.37 9.27 -3.87
CA ASN A 134 20.15 8.73 -4.97
C ASN A 134 19.41 7.63 -5.75
N CYS A 135 18.68 6.74 -5.06
CA CYS A 135 18.09 5.53 -5.66
C CYS A 135 16.60 5.65 -5.97
N MET A 136 15.86 6.53 -5.27
CA MET A 136 14.44 6.71 -5.54
C MET A 136 14.21 7.31 -6.93
N SER A 137 13.33 6.67 -7.72
CA SER A 137 13.00 7.17 -9.05
C SER A 137 12.26 8.51 -9.00
N GLU A 138 12.43 9.35 -10.01
CA GLU A 138 11.73 10.63 -10.12
C GLU A 138 10.19 10.44 -10.15
N THR A 139 9.70 9.34 -10.68
CA THR A 139 8.27 9.02 -10.67
C THR A 139 7.75 8.92 -9.24
N ILE A 140 8.41 8.15 -8.38
CA ILE A 140 8.01 7.97 -6.99
C ILE A 140 8.19 9.28 -6.20
N LYS A 141 9.30 9.99 -6.40
CA LYS A 141 9.50 11.32 -5.79
C LYS A 141 8.38 12.30 -6.14
N ASN A 142 7.90 12.27 -7.38
CA ASN A 142 6.80 13.13 -7.81
C ASN A 142 5.45 12.69 -7.20
N ILE A 143 5.23 11.39 -7.00
CA ILE A 143 4.08 10.87 -6.28
C ILE A 143 4.09 11.41 -4.84
N TYR A 144 5.20 11.28 -4.11
CA TYR A 144 5.30 11.82 -2.74
C TYR A 144 5.11 13.34 -2.70
N LYS A 145 5.69 14.10 -3.64
CA LYS A 145 5.48 15.54 -3.74
C LYS A 145 4.00 15.92 -3.95
N SER A 146 3.20 15.07 -4.58
CA SER A 146 1.76 15.32 -4.80
C SER A 146 0.94 15.31 -3.52
N TYR A 147 1.40 14.65 -2.46
CA TYR A 147 0.78 14.66 -1.13
C TYR A 147 1.16 15.88 -0.28
N GLY A 148 2.05 16.75 -0.78
CA GLY A 148 2.61 17.84 0.00
C GLY A 148 3.76 17.39 0.92
N SER A 149 4.19 18.26 1.85
CA SER A 149 5.30 17.94 2.75
C SER A 149 4.92 16.90 3.81
N SER A 150 3.67 16.83 4.21
CA SER A 150 3.21 16.08 5.38
C SER A 150 3.50 14.57 5.34
N ILE A 151 3.54 13.95 4.14
CA ILE A 151 3.79 12.52 4.05
C ILE A 151 5.23 12.13 4.41
N MET A 152 6.20 12.97 4.07
CA MET A 152 7.60 12.74 4.42
C MET A 152 7.90 13.19 5.85
N ASP A 153 7.15 14.18 6.38
CA ASP A 153 7.36 14.69 7.74
C ASP A 153 7.16 13.61 8.79
N VAL A 154 6.23 12.66 8.56
CA VAL A 154 5.94 11.57 9.53
C VAL A 154 7.04 10.52 9.62
N VAL A 155 7.93 10.43 8.63
CA VAL A 155 9.05 9.47 8.60
C VAL A 155 10.41 10.14 8.71
N THR A 156 10.44 11.48 8.92
CA THR A 156 11.66 12.25 9.04
C THR A 156 11.89 12.61 10.51
N PHE A 157 13.03 12.18 11.06
CA PHE A 157 13.46 12.41 12.43
C PHE A 157 14.84 13.09 12.42
N ASP A 158 14.97 14.26 13.02
CA ASP A 158 16.23 15.03 13.05
C ASP A 158 16.85 15.19 11.64
N ASP A 159 16.05 15.60 10.66
CA ASP A 159 16.42 15.76 9.23
C ASP A 159 16.86 14.46 8.53
N ARG A 160 16.65 13.28 9.13
CA ARG A 160 16.95 11.96 8.56
C ARG A 160 15.66 11.26 8.16
N ILE A 161 15.64 10.69 6.96
CA ILE A 161 14.52 9.84 6.49
C ILE A 161 14.73 8.44 7.05
N MET A 162 13.91 8.05 8.03
CA MET A 162 14.07 6.79 8.77
C MET A 162 13.16 5.67 8.26
N ALA A 163 12.19 5.99 7.40
CA ALA A 163 11.33 5.00 6.73
C ALA A 163 10.84 5.55 5.39
N ILE A 164 10.30 4.67 4.55
CA ILE A 164 9.62 5.04 3.31
C ILE A 164 8.11 4.90 3.55
N PRO A 165 7.33 6.00 3.46
CA PRO A 165 5.90 5.93 3.73
C PRO A 165 5.17 5.16 2.63
N GLU A 166 4.22 4.32 3.02
CA GLU A 166 3.27 3.73 2.08
C GLU A 166 2.29 4.82 1.61
N THR A 167 2.01 4.83 0.33
CA THR A 167 1.02 5.75 -0.26
C THR A 167 -0.27 5.00 -0.52
N ASN A 168 -1.39 5.59 -0.09
CA ASN A 168 -2.69 5.04 -0.39
C ASN A 168 -3.13 5.50 -1.78
N ILE A 169 -3.30 4.57 -2.71
CA ILE A 169 -3.82 4.87 -4.05
C ILE A 169 -5.34 5.11 -4.07
N SER A 170 -6.01 4.92 -2.95
CA SER A 170 -7.46 5.04 -2.81
C SER A 170 -7.94 6.39 -2.23
N ASP A 171 -7.08 7.39 -2.13
CA ASP A 171 -7.44 8.75 -1.66
C ASP A 171 -8.31 9.53 -2.66
N GLY A 172 -9.07 8.82 -3.46
CA GLY A 172 -10.06 9.42 -4.35
C GLY A 172 -11.36 9.77 -3.61
N PRO A 173 -12.18 10.67 -4.19
CA PRO A 173 -13.49 10.94 -3.65
C PRO A 173 -14.38 9.71 -3.75
N ASN A 174 -15.28 9.54 -2.78
CA ASN A 174 -16.33 8.54 -2.89
C ASN A 174 -17.21 8.82 -4.11
N LEU A 175 -17.52 7.78 -4.87
CA LEU A 175 -18.32 7.87 -6.09
C LEU A 175 -19.64 7.14 -5.92
N ILE A 176 -20.70 7.72 -6.49
CA ILE A 176 -21.98 7.04 -6.63
C ILE A 176 -22.01 6.33 -7.98
N TRP A 177 -22.28 5.02 -7.95
CA TRP A 177 -22.50 4.22 -9.14
C TRP A 177 -23.99 4.01 -9.38
N LEU A 178 -24.48 4.43 -10.54
CA LEU A 178 -25.88 4.31 -10.92
C LEU A 178 -26.03 3.41 -12.17
N ARG A 179 -27.09 2.61 -12.18
CA ARG A 179 -27.46 1.81 -13.35
C ARG A 179 -27.93 2.72 -14.47
N LYS A 180 -27.02 3.07 -15.38
CA LYS A 180 -27.33 3.98 -16.50
C LYS A 180 -28.44 3.45 -17.39
N ASP A 181 -28.48 2.15 -17.65
CA ASP A 181 -29.53 1.51 -18.43
C ASP A 181 -30.92 1.63 -17.81
N TRP A 182 -31.01 1.68 -16.46
CA TRP A 182 -32.25 1.93 -15.74
C TRP A 182 -32.64 3.40 -15.78
N MET A 183 -31.65 4.28 -15.65
CA MET A 183 -31.88 5.72 -15.80
C MET A 183 -32.41 6.05 -17.19
N ASP A 184 -31.81 5.51 -18.23
CA ASP A 184 -32.23 5.71 -19.64
C ASP A 184 -33.66 5.20 -19.89
N LYS A 185 -34.03 4.04 -19.34
CA LYS A 185 -35.40 3.49 -19.42
C LYS A 185 -36.43 4.39 -18.77
N LEU A 186 -36.09 5.05 -17.68
CA LEU A 186 -36.98 5.90 -16.93
C LEU A 186 -36.90 7.39 -17.31
N GLY A 187 -35.98 7.76 -18.21
CA GLY A 187 -35.76 9.14 -18.63
C GLY A 187 -35.18 10.04 -17.54
N LEU A 188 -34.34 9.46 -16.65
CA LEU A 188 -33.73 10.17 -15.51
C LEU A 188 -32.37 10.74 -15.88
N GLU A 189 -32.10 11.93 -15.38
CA GLU A 189 -30.79 12.58 -15.49
C GLU A 189 -29.88 12.23 -14.29
N ALA A 190 -28.58 12.45 -14.44
CA ALA A 190 -27.62 12.27 -13.35
C ALA A 190 -27.95 13.18 -12.15
N PRO A 191 -27.88 12.70 -10.90
CA PRO A 191 -28.21 13.49 -9.73
C PRO A 191 -27.20 14.62 -9.52
N ARG A 192 -27.67 15.74 -9.04
CA ARG A 192 -26.86 16.89 -8.65
C ARG A 192 -26.94 17.20 -7.15
N THR A 193 -27.97 16.66 -6.51
CA THR A 193 -28.24 16.82 -5.08
C THR A 193 -28.53 15.45 -4.47
N LEU A 194 -28.49 15.37 -3.14
CA LEU A 194 -28.88 14.17 -2.41
C LEU A 194 -30.35 13.80 -2.70
N SER A 195 -31.23 14.80 -2.73
CA SER A 195 -32.64 14.60 -3.06
C SER A 195 -32.88 14.06 -4.48
N ASP A 196 -32.03 14.45 -5.47
CA ASP A 196 -32.12 13.85 -6.80
C ASP A 196 -31.74 12.36 -6.78
N ALA A 197 -30.69 11.99 -5.98
CA ALA A 197 -30.29 10.61 -5.80
C ALA A 197 -31.38 9.78 -5.13
N GLU A 198 -32.04 10.31 -4.12
CA GLU A 198 -33.17 9.67 -3.44
C GLU A 198 -34.34 9.43 -4.39
N GLU A 199 -34.66 10.41 -5.22
CA GLU A 199 -35.74 10.29 -6.21
C GLU A 199 -35.42 9.20 -7.24
N ILE A 200 -34.16 9.13 -7.70
CA ILE A 200 -33.69 8.06 -8.61
C ILE A 200 -33.85 6.68 -7.93
N ILE A 201 -33.39 6.56 -6.68
CA ILE A 201 -33.50 5.33 -5.90
C ILE A 201 -34.97 4.92 -5.75
N ARG A 202 -35.84 5.85 -5.39
CA ARG A 202 -37.26 5.61 -5.24
C ARG A 202 -37.88 5.11 -6.55
N GLN A 203 -37.54 5.74 -7.69
CA GLN A 203 -38.06 5.31 -8.98
C GLN A 203 -37.52 3.93 -9.41
N PHE A 204 -36.29 3.59 -9.10
CA PHE A 204 -35.75 2.26 -9.35
C PHE A 204 -36.50 1.19 -8.58
N ILE A 205 -36.86 1.45 -7.32
CA ILE A 205 -37.63 0.53 -6.47
C ILE A 205 -39.07 0.41 -6.99
N GLU A 206 -39.75 1.54 -7.22
CA GLU A 206 -41.18 1.57 -7.58
C GLU A 206 -41.48 1.11 -9.00
N LYS A 207 -40.58 1.44 -9.96
CA LYS A 207 -40.80 1.16 -11.38
C LYS A 207 -40.16 -0.15 -11.86
N ASP A 208 -39.25 -0.70 -11.06
CA ASP A 208 -38.53 -1.96 -11.35
C ASP A 208 -38.04 -2.07 -12.79
N PRO A 209 -37.20 -1.13 -13.29
CA PRO A 209 -36.74 -1.13 -14.68
C PRO A 209 -35.89 -2.36 -15.03
N GLY A 210 -35.41 -3.10 -14.02
CA GLY A 210 -34.70 -4.36 -14.14
C GLY A 210 -35.59 -5.57 -14.37
N ASN A 211 -36.92 -5.45 -14.14
CA ASN A 211 -37.89 -6.56 -14.11
C ASN A 211 -37.47 -7.66 -13.09
N ASN A 212 -36.97 -7.24 -11.92
CA ASN A 212 -36.53 -8.14 -10.85
C ASN A 212 -37.72 -8.74 -10.07
N GLY A 213 -38.87 -8.12 -10.16
CA GLY A 213 -40.07 -8.47 -9.42
C GLY A 213 -40.34 -7.52 -8.24
N VAL A 214 -41.58 -7.47 -7.80
CA VAL A 214 -42.01 -6.57 -6.72
C VAL A 214 -41.21 -6.83 -5.44
N GLY A 215 -40.56 -5.78 -4.93
CA GLY A 215 -39.77 -5.83 -3.68
C GLY A 215 -38.38 -6.48 -3.83
N SER A 216 -37.96 -6.82 -5.07
CA SER A 216 -36.63 -7.43 -5.32
C SER A 216 -35.57 -6.42 -5.74
N THR A 217 -35.94 -5.17 -5.99
CA THR A 217 -34.99 -4.11 -6.30
C THR A 217 -34.56 -3.42 -5.01
N VAL A 218 -33.26 -3.42 -4.73
CA VAL A 218 -32.62 -2.71 -3.61
C VAL A 218 -32.16 -1.35 -4.11
N GLY A 219 -32.49 -0.30 -3.39
CA GLY A 219 -32.14 1.06 -3.78
C GLY A 219 -30.76 1.50 -3.31
N LEU A 220 -30.49 1.30 -2.04
CA LEU A 220 -29.21 1.62 -1.41
C LEU A 220 -28.83 0.51 -0.43
N VAL A 221 -27.57 0.14 -0.44
CA VAL A 221 -27.01 -0.84 0.48
C VAL A 221 -26.08 -0.12 1.44
N ALA A 222 -26.13 -0.46 2.70
CA ALA A 222 -25.17 0.02 3.69
C ALA A 222 -24.64 -1.17 4.50
N ASP A 223 -23.36 -1.14 4.82
CA ASP A 223 -22.73 -2.08 5.73
C ASP A 223 -22.91 -1.64 7.20
N THR A 224 -22.51 -2.50 8.13
CA THR A 224 -22.65 -2.26 9.55
C THR A 224 -21.73 -1.19 10.11
N SER A 225 -20.66 -0.83 9.39
CA SER A 225 -19.74 0.23 9.79
C SER A 225 -20.30 1.62 9.50
N LEU A 226 -21.27 1.71 8.62
CA LEU A 226 -22.03 2.88 8.22
C LEU A 226 -21.19 3.97 7.52
N CYS A 227 -20.04 4.33 8.08
CA CYS A 227 -19.18 5.40 7.57
C CYS A 227 -17.72 5.21 8.02
N GLY A 228 -16.83 6.03 7.44
CA GLY A 228 -15.40 6.06 7.78
C GLY A 228 -14.64 4.89 7.19
N GLY A 229 -15.13 4.30 6.11
CA GLY A 229 -14.42 3.33 5.32
C GLY A 229 -13.70 3.99 4.14
N CYS A 230 -12.43 3.65 3.97
CA CYS A 230 -11.69 3.90 2.73
C CYS A 230 -10.97 2.60 2.37
N GLY A 231 -11.07 2.19 1.11
CA GLY A 231 -10.44 0.95 0.64
C GLY A 231 -11.40 -0.04 0.00
N TYR A 232 -10.88 -1.18 -0.36
CA TYR A 232 -11.58 -2.20 -1.16
C TYR A 232 -12.79 -2.88 -0.48
N SER A 233 -12.96 -2.69 0.81
CA SER A 233 -14.08 -3.28 1.58
C SER A 233 -15.10 -2.24 2.04
N SER A 234 -15.07 -1.03 1.45
CA SER A 234 -15.87 0.11 1.90
C SER A 234 -16.91 0.57 0.88
N GLU A 235 -17.29 -0.32 -0.06
CA GLU A 235 -18.18 0.00 -1.17
C GLU A 235 -19.60 0.36 -0.73
N TYR A 236 -19.99 -0.08 0.46
CA TYR A 236 -21.34 0.09 0.99
C TYR A 236 -21.41 1.05 2.18
N THR A 237 -20.44 1.95 2.31
CA THR A 237 -20.51 3.00 3.33
C THR A 237 -21.36 4.17 2.86
N LEU A 238 -21.89 4.92 3.80
CA LEU A 238 -22.72 6.12 3.56
C LEU A 238 -21.89 7.42 3.67
N ASP A 239 -20.56 7.34 3.51
CA ASP A 239 -19.68 8.51 3.60
C ASP A 239 -20.09 9.64 2.67
N ILE A 240 -20.65 9.33 1.50
CA ILE A 240 -21.14 10.34 0.57
C ILE A 240 -22.35 11.10 1.12
N VAL A 241 -23.21 10.44 1.91
CA VAL A 241 -24.34 11.10 2.58
C VAL A 241 -23.80 12.06 3.64
N PHE A 242 -22.83 11.59 4.45
CA PHE A 242 -22.17 12.44 5.44
C PHE A 242 -21.48 13.63 4.80
N ALA A 243 -20.72 13.41 3.72
CA ALA A 243 -20.02 14.47 3.00
C ALA A 243 -20.97 15.51 2.42
N ALA A 244 -22.18 15.13 1.98
CA ALA A 244 -23.20 16.07 1.52
C ALA A 244 -23.67 17.05 2.61
N TYR A 245 -23.48 16.69 3.88
CA TYR A 245 -23.72 17.54 5.05
C TYR A 245 -22.45 18.23 5.57
N GLY A 246 -21.31 18.05 4.91
CA GLY A 246 -20.02 18.55 5.39
C GLY A 246 -19.50 17.79 6.61
N ALA A 247 -19.97 16.55 6.81
CA ALA A 247 -19.59 15.70 7.93
C ALA A 247 -18.55 14.66 7.50
N PHE A 248 -17.55 14.45 8.35
CA PHE A 248 -16.46 13.49 8.11
C PHE A 248 -16.27 12.61 9.37
N PRO A 249 -17.16 11.64 9.61
CA PRO A 249 -17.07 10.78 10.77
C PRO A 249 -15.78 9.97 10.79
N LYS A 250 -15.30 9.63 12.00
CA LYS A 250 -14.07 8.86 12.26
C LYS A 250 -12.78 9.55 11.77
N GLN A 251 -12.85 10.82 11.37
CA GLN A 251 -11.70 11.61 10.95
C GLN A 251 -11.43 12.75 11.93
N TRP A 252 -10.16 13.12 12.07
CA TRP A 252 -9.75 14.36 12.71
C TRP A 252 -9.71 15.46 11.65
N ILE A 253 -10.51 16.48 11.82
CA ILE A 253 -10.65 17.57 10.87
C ILE A 253 -10.33 18.92 11.53
N LYS A 254 -10.01 19.93 10.75
CA LYS A 254 -9.93 21.31 11.25
C LYS A 254 -11.30 21.97 11.08
N ASP A 255 -11.80 22.56 12.15
CA ASP A 255 -13.00 23.40 12.11
C ASP A 255 -12.70 24.76 11.46
N GLU A 256 -13.73 25.63 11.37
CA GLU A 256 -13.62 26.96 10.77
C GLU A 256 -12.58 27.85 11.48
N ASP A 257 -12.32 27.62 12.75
CA ASP A 257 -11.31 28.33 13.55
C ASP A 257 -9.92 27.71 13.43
N GLY A 258 -9.75 26.62 12.64
CA GLY A 258 -8.51 25.89 12.44
C GLY A 258 -8.14 24.95 13.60
N LYS A 259 -9.05 24.73 14.55
CA LYS A 259 -8.86 23.79 15.68
C LYS A 259 -9.13 22.37 15.21
N VAL A 260 -8.30 21.44 15.62
CA VAL A 260 -8.50 20.02 15.37
C VAL A 260 -9.64 19.49 16.22
N VAL A 261 -10.64 18.91 15.57
CA VAL A 261 -11.84 18.32 16.18
C VAL A 261 -12.12 16.94 15.59
N TYR A 262 -12.80 16.08 16.39
CA TYR A 262 -13.17 14.76 15.89
C TYR A 262 -14.50 14.83 15.13
N GLY A 263 -14.50 14.42 13.85
CA GLY A 263 -15.63 14.60 12.94
C GLY A 263 -16.90 13.90 13.36
N SER A 264 -16.82 12.74 14.04
CA SER A 264 -18.00 11.98 14.46
C SER A 264 -18.88 12.71 15.50
N VAL A 265 -18.31 13.65 16.25
CA VAL A 265 -19.06 14.39 17.30
C VAL A 265 -19.53 15.77 16.85
N GLN A 266 -19.30 16.12 15.59
CA GLN A 266 -19.73 17.39 15.06
C GLN A 266 -21.25 17.41 14.78
N PRO A 267 -21.90 18.57 14.87
CA PRO A 267 -23.34 18.71 14.60
C PRO A 267 -23.77 18.23 13.22
N GLU A 268 -22.91 18.36 12.23
CA GLU A 268 -23.12 17.95 10.84
C GLU A 268 -23.26 16.43 10.73
N ALA A 269 -22.48 15.66 11.51
CA ALA A 269 -22.59 14.20 11.54
C ALA A 269 -23.96 13.75 12.09
N LYS A 270 -24.48 14.45 13.10
CA LYS A 270 -25.84 14.20 13.61
C LYS A 270 -26.90 14.48 12.55
N LYS A 271 -26.81 15.62 11.84
CA LYS A 271 -27.75 15.98 10.77
C LYS A 271 -27.76 14.95 9.64
N ALA A 272 -26.58 14.44 9.26
CA ALA A 272 -26.46 13.41 8.24
C ALA A 272 -27.08 12.09 8.67
N LEU A 273 -26.99 11.73 9.96
CA LEU A 273 -27.62 10.52 10.53
C LEU A 273 -29.14 10.62 10.64
N GLU A 274 -29.69 11.83 10.82
CA GLU A 274 -31.13 12.08 10.91
C GLU A 274 -31.82 12.10 9.54
N HIS A 275 -31.04 12.21 8.46
CA HIS A 275 -31.50 12.13 7.07
C HIS A 275 -31.76 10.67 6.66
#